data_4272e984ef51ce4e3b2e6eb51278d1f5
#
_entry.id   4272e984ef51ce4e3b2e6eb51278d1f5
#
_cell.length_a   1.000
_cell.length_b   1.000
_cell.length_c   1.000
_cell.angle_alpha   90.00
_cell.angle_beta   90.00
_cell.angle_gamma   90.00
#
_symmetry.space_group_name_H-M   'P 1'
#
loop_
_entity.id
_entity.type
_entity.pdbx_description
1 polymer ?
#
loop_
_entity_poly.entity_id
_entity_poly.type
_entity_poly.pdbx_seq_one_letter_code
_entity_poly.pdbx_strand_id
1 'polypeptide(L)'
;SGRLPGAPDAPYQFFSDPVHQFLLRTGRTSFLGMAFGDLRRMAVDIEVTTAPGFEFPNAARESDRIIAIAIADSTGFTTVLSGAEMSEADLLRECGRIIGERDPDVLEGHNIFRFDLEYMEARARRLKVPLPWGRDGSALAGYPSRMQIAERTIAYRRYRVEGRHIVDTWILAQLYDVGARDLESYGLKDVARHFGIAAPDRTYLPPEDIPRIFREDPARLMAYARDDVLETLGLS
;
A
#
# COMPACT_ATOMS: atom_id res chain seq x y z
N SER A 1 -25.53 -38.12 -1.50
CA SER A 1 -26.37 -38.07 -2.71
C SER A 1 -25.78 -37.04 -3.68
N GLY A 2 -25.33 -37.50 -4.85
CA GLY A 2 -24.49 -36.75 -5.77
C GLY A 2 -25.22 -35.76 -6.67
N ARG A 3 -25.99 -34.85 -6.12
CA ARG A 3 -26.55 -33.73 -6.89
C ARG A 3 -25.48 -32.65 -7.06
N LEU A 4 -25.36 -32.14 -8.28
CA LEU A 4 -24.41 -31.08 -8.60
C LEU A 4 -24.79 -29.78 -7.86
N PRO A 5 -23.81 -29.00 -7.39
CA PRO A 5 -24.07 -27.66 -6.87
C PRO A 5 -24.80 -26.80 -7.91
N GLY A 6 -25.89 -26.14 -7.49
CA GLY A 6 -26.68 -25.28 -8.37
C GLY A 6 -27.81 -25.98 -9.15
N ALA A 7 -28.06 -27.30 -8.92
CA ALA A 7 -29.24 -27.94 -9.47
C ALA A 7 -30.52 -27.27 -8.91
N PRO A 8 -31.56 -27.00 -9.75
CA PRO A 8 -32.77 -26.26 -9.30
C PRO A 8 -33.53 -26.93 -8.14
N ASP A 9 -33.39 -28.23 -8.00
CA ASP A 9 -34.01 -29.07 -6.98
C ASP A 9 -33.06 -29.48 -5.84
N ALA A 10 -31.86 -28.87 -5.76
CA ALA A 10 -30.92 -29.13 -4.67
C ALA A 10 -31.48 -28.60 -3.35
N PRO A 11 -31.51 -29.41 -2.26
CA PRO A 11 -32.01 -28.97 -0.96
C PRO A 11 -31.03 -28.04 -0.23
N TYR A 12 -30.04 -27.47 -0.93
CA TYR A 12 -29.01 -26.59 -0.39
C TYR A 12 -28.59 -25.58 -1.45
N GLN A 13 -28.15 -24.42 -1.01
CA GLN A 13 -27.41 -23.44 -1.82
C GLN A 13 -25.91 -23.64 -1.62
N PHE A 14 -25.17 -23.61 -2.71
CA PHE A 14 -23.72 -23.70 -2.69
C PHE A 14 -23.11 -22.34 -3.05
N PHE A 15 -22.31 -21.81 -2.16
CA PHE A 15 -21.48 -20.63 -2.40
C PHE A 15 -20.02 -21.07 -2.36
N SER A 16 -19.28 -20.86 -3.43
CA SER A 16 -17.85 -21.19 -3.52
C SER A 16 -16.98 -20.26 -2.68
N ASP A 17 -17.48 -19.05 -2.37
CA ASP A 17 -16.78 -18.06 -1.57
C ASP A 17 -16.98 -18.36 -0.07
N PRO A 18 -15.89 -18.65 0.68
CA PRO A 18 -15.96 -18.95 2.10
C PRO A 18 -16.44 -17.76 2.94
N VAL A 19 -16.22 -16.51 2.48
CA VAL A 19 -16.71 -15.31 3.16
C VAL A 19 -18.23 -15.27 3.12
N HIS A 20 -18.85 -15.48 1.94
CA HIS A 20 -20.29 -15.58 1.82
C HIS A 20 -20.88 -16.73 2.65
N GLN A 21 -20.24 -17.88 2.67
CA GLN A 21 -20.67 -18.99 3.52
C GLN A 21 -20.64 -18.63 5.00
N PHE A 22 -19.58 -17.96 5.46
CA PHE A 22 -19.44 -17.52 6.84
C PHE A 22 -20.53 -16.51 7.21
N LEU A 23 -20.74 -15.49 6.38
CA LEU A 23 -21.76 -14.45 6.60
C LEU A 23 -23.16 -15.05 6.69
N LEU A 24 -23.51 -15.95 5.77
CA LEU A 24 -24.81 -16.63 5.76
C LEU A 24 -25.01 -17.54 6.99
N ARG A 25 -23.98 -18.31 7.38
CA ARG A 25 -24.07 -19.20 8.54
C ARG A 25 -24.16 -18.47 9.87
N THR A 26 -23.53 -17.31 9.98
CA THR A 26 -23.47 -16.52 11.22
C THR A 26 -24.56 -15.47 11.32
N GLY A 27 -25.30 -15.21 10.23
CA GLY A 27 -26.29 -14.13 10.14
C GLY A 27 -25.68 -12.72 10.12
N ARG A 28 -24.37 -12.60 9.94
CA ARG A 28 -23.68 -11.31 9.84
C ARG A 28 -23.81 -10.80 8.42
N THR A 29 -24.74 -9.88 8.18
CA THR A 29 -25.08 -9.40 6.83
C THR A 29 -24.51 -8.03 6.48
N SER A 30 -24.06 -7.28 7.45
CA SER A 30 -23.49 -5.94 7.27
C SER A 30 -22.60 -5.62 8.44
N PHE A 31 -21.80 -4.62 8.30
CA PHE A 31 -20.92 -4.11 9.36
C PHE A 31 -21.71 -3.20 10.34
N LEU A 32 -22.91 -3.64 10.74
CA LEU A 32 -23.77 -2.92 11.67
C LEU A 32 -23.06 -2.70 13.01
N GLY A 33 -23.00 -1.45 13.43
CA GLY A 33 -22.29 -1.05 14.65
C GLY A 33 -20.80 -0.79 14.47
N MET A 34 -20.23 -0.99 13.27
CA MET A 34 -18.88 -0.52 12.94
C MET A 34 -18.91 0.91 12.43
N ALA A 35 -18.08 1.75 12.99
CA ALA A 35 -17.72 3.04 12.41
C ALA A 35 -16.44 2.90 11.55
N PHE A 36 -16.20 3.87 10.66
CA PHE A 36 -14.98 3.88 9.85
C PHE A 36 -13.71 3.89 10.72
N GLY A 37 -13.73 4.60 11.85
CA GLY A 37 -12.62 4.66 12.80
C GLY A 37 -12.30 3.35 13.52
N ASP A 38 -13.16 2.33 13.42
CA ASP A 38 -12.89 0.99 13.97
C ASP A 38 -11.95 0.18 13.07
N LEU A 39 -11.77 0.60 11.80
CA LEU A 39 -10.80 0.00 10.90
C LEU A 39 -9.39 0.42 11.30
N ARG A 40 -8.53 -0.58 11.47
CA ARG A 40 -7.09 -0.34 11.64
C ARG A 40 -6.47 -0.15 10.27
N ARG A 41 -6.16 1.10 9.92
CA ARG A 41 -5.54 1.47 8.65
C ARG A 41 -4.05 1.74 8.86
N MET A 42 -3.23 1.31 7.92
CA MET A 42 -1.78 1.53 7.95
C MET A 42 -1.30 1.94 6.57
N ALA A 43 -0.74 3.12 6.47
CA ALA A 43 -0.07 3.60 5.28
C ALA A 43 1.40 3.17 5.27
N VAL A 44 1.89 2.80 4.09
CA VAL A 44 3.29 2.41 3.83
C VAL A 44 3.75 3.15 2.59
N ASP A 45 4.95 3.71 2.65
CA ASP A 45 5.62 4.41 1.56
C ASP A 45 7.11 4.05 1.54
N ILE A 46 7.75 4.03 0.36
CA ILE A 46 9.16 3.71 0.23
C ILE A 46 9.95 4.80 -0.48
N GLU A 47 11.18 5.02 -0.03
CA GLU A 47 12.16 5.82 -0.75
C GLU A 47 13.25 4.92 -1.33
N VAL A 48 13.65 5.22 -2.56
CA VAL A 48 14.60 4.40 -3.30
C VAL A 48 15.74 5.24 -3.89
N THR A 49 16.93 4.64 -4.04
CA THR A 49 18.00 5.26 -4.80
C THR A 49 17.84 5.00 -6.29
N THR A 50 18.30 5.95 -7.09
CA THR A 50 18.45 5.80 -8.54
C THR A 50 19.92 5.87 -8.91
N ALA A 51 20.39 4.94 -9.73
CA ALA A 51 21.76 4.91 -10.21
C ALA A 51 22.09 6.18 -11.00
N PRO A 52 23.33 6.71 -10.89
CA PRO A 52 23.73 7.87 -11.67
C PRO A 52 23.53 7.67 -13.17
N GLY A 53 22.96 8.69 -13.85
CA GLY A 53 22.70 8.66 -15.29
C GLY A 53 21.35 8.02 -15.67
N PHE A 54 20.54 7.61 -14.71
CA PHE A 54 19.18 7.13 -14.94
C PHE A 54 18.16 8.09 -14.32
N GLU A 55 17.07 8.30 -15.04
CA GLU A 55 15.95 9.14 -14.59
C GLU A 55 15.05 8.42 -13.59
N PHE A 56 14.86 7.09 -13.79
CA PHE A 56 13.96 6.29 -12.97
C PHE A 56 14.68 5.13 -12.29
N PRO A 57 14.28 4.81 -11.04
CA PRO A 57 14.81 3.64 -10.33
C PRO A 57 14.34 2.35 -11.00
N ASN A 58 15.16 1.30 -10.87
CA ASN A 58 14.83 -0.04 -11.36
C ASN A 58 15.19 -1.08 -10.31
N ALA A 59 14.20 -1.75 -9.76
CA ALA A 59 14.38 -2.75 -8.72
C ALA A 59 15.29 -3.92 -9.10
N ALA A 60 15.54 -4.15 -10.40
CA ALA A 60 16.49 -5.15 -10.90
C ALA A 60 17.96 -4.69 -10.81
N ARG A 61 18.22 -3.37 -10.72
CA ARG A 61 19.57 -2.86 -10.52
C ARG A 61 19.98 -2.98 -9.06
N GLU A 62 21.22 -3.38 -8.82
CA GLU A 62 21.75 -3.54 -7.47
C GLU A 62 21.83 -2.22 -6.70
N SER A 63 22.26 -1.17 -7.40
CA SER A 63 22.39 0.19 -6.85
C SER A 63 21.06 0.85 -6.47
N ASP A 64 19.98 0.42 -7.12
CA ASP A 64 18.67 1.02 -6.93
C ASP A 64 17.93 0.27 -5.80
N ARG A 65 18.32 0.56 -4.58
CA ARG A 65 17.82 -0.11 -3.38
C ARG A 65 16.82 0.75 -2.65
N ILE A 66 15.99 0.10 -1.85
CA ILE A 66 15.14 0.77 -0.87
C ILE A 66 16.03 1.34 0.24
N ILE A 67 15.89 2.62 0.52
CA ILE A 67 16.68 3.35 1.52
C ILE A 67 15.87 3.90 2.68
N ALA A 68 14.53 3.93 2.55
CA ALA A 68 13.63 4.19 3.65
C ALA A 68 12.31 3.45 3.44
N ILE A 69 11.66 3.08 4.54
CA ILE A 69 10.27 2.63 4.56
C ILE A 69 9.57 3.43 5.65
N ALA A 70 8.63 4.27 5.25
CA ALA A 70 7.80 5.03 6.17
C ALA A 70 6.49 4.28 6.44
N ILE A 71 6.05 4.27 7.69
CA ILE A 71 4.85 3.59 8.15
C ILE A 71 4.11 4.50 9.13
N ALA A 72 2.82 4.69 8.90
CA ALA A 72 1.92 5.35 9.85
C ALA A 72 0.61 4.58 9.96
N ASP A 73 -0.03 4.57 11.13
CA ASP A 73 -1.32 3.94 11.27
C ASP A 73 -2.39 4.84 11.93
N SER A 74 -3.66 4.42 11.81
CA SER A 74 -4.81 5.15 12.33
C SER A 74 -4.88 5.25 13.85
N THR A 75 -3.96 4.61 14.59
CA THR A 75 -3.86 4.72 16.06
C THR A 75 -2.85 5.79 16.51
N GLY A 76 -2.20 6.48 15.56
CA GLY A 76 -1.18 7.50 15.82
C GLY A 76 0.25 6.97 15.84
N PHE A 77 0.48 5.68 15.56
CA PHE A 77 1.83 5.16 15.38
C PHE A 77 2.45 5.71 14.09
N THR A 78 3.69 6.13 14.16
CA THR A 78 4.47 6.57 12.99
C THR A 78 5.93 6.19 13.20
N THR A 79 6.55 5.65 12.17
CA THR A 79 7.99 5.34 12.14
C THR A 79 8.54 5.43 10.72
N VAL A 80 9.83 5.71 10.61
CA VAL A 80 10.56 5.62 9.34
C VAL A 80 11.79 4.76 9.56
N LEU A 81 11.83 3.64 8.87
CA LEU A 81 12.96 2.72 8.86
C LEU A 81 14.03 3.26 7.92
N SER A 82 15.25 3.43 8.39
CA SER A 82 16.34 4.08 7.65
C SER A 82 17.39 3.09 7.15
N GLY A 83 17.68 3.14 5.87
CA GLY A 83 18.79 2.41 5.25
C GLY A 83 20.18 2.94 5.62
N ALA A 84 20.26 4.04 6.38
CA ALA A 84 21.51 4.48 7.02
C ALA A 84 21.81 3.66 8.28
N GLU A 85 20.80 3.07 8.92
CA GLU A 85 20.90 2.34 10.18
C GLU A 85 20.83 0.82 9.99
N MET A 86 20.18 0.35 8.93
CA MET A 86 19.99 -1.07 8.69
C MET A 86 20.12 -1.45 7.22
N SER A 87 20.34 -2.72 6.94
CA SER A 87 20.39 -3.22 5.56
C SER A 87 19.02 -3.19 4.90
N GLU A 88 18.98 -3.15 3.55
CA GLU A 88 17.72 -3.24 2.81
C GLU A 88 16.91 -4.51 3.15
N ALA A 89 17.60 -5.62 3.37
CA ALA A 89 16.95 -6.86 3.79
C ALA A 89 16.30 -6.74 5.17
N ASP A 90 16.92 -6.00 6.08
CA ASP A 90 16.37 -5.76 7.42
C ASP A 90 15.24 -4.72 7.40
N LEU A 91 15.30 -3.71 6.51
CA LEU A 91 14.16 -2.81 6.26
C LEU A 91 12.90 -3.60 5.90
N LEU A 92 13.02 -4.54 4.95
CA LEU A 92 11.91 -5.37 4.50
C LEU A 92 11.38 -6.31 5.59
N ARG A 93 12.27 -6.91 6.39
CA ARG A 93 11.88 -7.78 7.51
C ARG A 93 11.19 -6.98 8.61
N GLU A 94 11.74 -5.84 8.96
CA GLU A 94 11.20 -4.98 10.01
C GLU A 94 9.83 -4.41 9.62
N CYS A 95 9.66 -4.00 8.36
CA CYS A 95 8.35 -3.62 7.83
C CYS A 95 7.33 -4.74 8.01
N GLY A 96 7.66 -5.97 7.63
CA GLY A 96 6.79 -7.14 7.81
C GLY A 96 6.49 -7.43 9.27
N ARG A 97 7.47 -7.28 10.18
CA ARG A 97 7.28 -7.42 11.63
C ARG A 97 6.27 -6.39 12.16
N ILE A 98 6.42 -5.13 11.77
CA ILE A 98 5.50 -4.05 12.18
C ILE A 98 4.09 -4.32 11.66
N ILE A 99 3.93 -4.72 10.39
CA ILE A 99 2.61 -5.09 9.83
C ILE A 99 1.98 -6.23 10.65
N GLY A 100 2.76 -7.24 11.02
CA GLY A 100 2.28 -8.35 11.85
C GLY A 100 1.86 -7.94 13.25
N GLU A 101 2.67 -7.13 13.93
CA GLU A 101 2.40 -6.68 15.31
C GLU A 101 1.28 -5.66 15.42
N ARG A 102 1.20 -4.73 14.46
CA ARG A 102 0.16 -3.69 14.43
C ARG A 102 -1.17 -4.22 13.91
N ASP A 103 -1.15 -5.32 13.19
CA ASP A 103 -2.30 -6.04 12.63
C ASP A 103 -3.34 -5.14 11.95
N PRO A 104 -2.99 -4.36 10.92
CA PRO A 104 -3.94 -3.50 10.22
C PRO A 104 -4.98 -4.33 9.45
N ASP A 105 -6.20 -3.82 9.33
CA ASP A 105 -7.24 -4.35 8.44
C ASP A 105 -7.00 -3.90 7.00
N VAL A 106 -6.42 -2.70 6.84
CA VAL A 106 -6.16 -2.07 5.55
C VAL A 106 -4.70 -1.61 5.48
N LEU A 107 -4.02 -1.99 4.41
CA LEU A 107 -2.74 -1.41 4.00
C LEU A 107 -3.01 -0.35 2.94
N GLU A 108 -2.39 0.80 3.06
CA GLU A 108 -2.64 1.96 2.21
C GLU A 108 -1.33 2.48 1.62
N GLY A 109 -1.41 3.10 0.46
CA GLY A 109 -0.28 3.79 -0.15
C GLY A 109 -0.74 4.62 -1.33
N HIS A 110 0.09 5.57 -1.77
CA HIS A 110 -0.21 6.37 -2.94
C HIS A 110 0.52 5.81 -4.15
N ASN A 111 -0.23 5.30 -5.13
CA ASN A 111 0.30 4.51 -6.27
C ASN A 111 0.97 3.20 -5.83
N ILE A 112 0.54 2.66 -4.70
CA ILE A 112 1.15 1.52 -4.01
C ILE A 112 1.20 0.25 -4.87
N PHE A 113 0.20 0.04 -5.74
CA PHE A 113 0.16 -1.13 -6.61
C PHE A 113 1.20 -1.09 -7.72
N ARG A 114 1.53 0.10 -8.23
CA ARG A 114 2.40 0.28 -9.41
C ARG A 114 3.82 0.65 -9.03
N PHE A 115 4.06 0.98 -7.75
CA PHE A 115 5.38 1.35 -7.28
C PHE A 115 5.78 0.56 -6.03
N ASP A 116 5.27 0.88 -4.86
CA ASP A 116 5.80 0.38 -3.59
C ASP A 116 5.79 -1.14 -3.49
N LEU A 117 4.65 -1.78 -3.68
CA LEU A 117 4.53 -3.23 -3.54
C LEU A 117 5.28 -3.98 -4.64
N GLU A 118 5.27 -3.46 -5.86
CA GLU A 118 6.02 -4.07 -6.98
C GLU A 118 7.52 -3.97 -6.73
N TYR A 119 7.97 -2.81 -6.25
CA TYR A 119 9.38 -2.59 -5.91
C TYR A 119 9.82 -3.46 -4.74
N MET A 120 9.06 -3.47 -3.65
CA MET A 120 9.33 -4.30 -2.46
C MET A 120 9.35 -5.79 -2.82
N GLU A 121 8.38 -6.29 -3.61
CA GLU A 121 8.36 -7.69 -4.07
C GLU A 121 9.62 -8.04 -4.88
N ALA A 122 10.03 -7.17 -5.81
CA ALA A 122 11.20 -7.41 -6.65
C ALA A 122 12.50 -7.41 -5.83
N ARG A 123 12.66 -6.47 -4.91
CA ARG A 123 13.83 -6.39 -4.00
C ARG A 123 13.84 -7.55 -3.02
N ALA A 124 12.71 -7.89 -2.43
CA ALA A 124 12.58 -9.03 -1.51
C ALA A 124 12.97 -10.36 -2.18
N ARG A 125 12.51 -10.57 -3.43
CA ARG A 125 12.90 -11.75 -4.24
C ARG A 125 14.41 -11.78 -4.48
N ARG A 126 15.01 -10.67 -4.85
CA ARG A 126 16.46 -10.56 -5.07
C ARG A 126 17.26 -10.84 -3.80
N LEU A 127 16.83 -10.32 -2.67
CA LEU A 127 17.46 -10.45 -1.37
C LEU A 127 17.09 -11.76 -0.62
N LYS A 128 16.20 -12.58 -1.21
CA LYS A 128 15.64 -13.80 -0.60
C LYS A 128 14.99 -13.54 0.75
N VAL A 129 14.31 -12.41 0.88
CA VAL A 129 13.54 -12.04 2.07
C VAL A 129 12.08 -12.39 1.83
N PRO A 130 11.44 -13.22 2.66
CA PRO A 130 10.01 -13.47 2.56
C PRO A 130 9.23 -12.25 3.03
N LEU A 131 8.03 -12.05 2.45
CA LEU A 131 7.08 -11.00 2.86
C LEU A 131 5.79 -11.65 3.39
N PRO A 132 5.80 -12.27 4.58
CA PRO A 132 4.66 -13.02 5.14
C PRO A 132 3.65 -12.07 5.78
N TRP A 133 3.03 -11.20 4.98
CA TRP A 133 2.16 -10.14 5.47
C TRP A 133 0.72 -10.58 5.71
N GLY A 134 0.33 -11.78 5.24
CA GLY A 134 -0.98 -12.35 5.50
C GLY A 134 -1.18 -12.66 6.99
N ARG A 135 -2.41 -12.49 7.50
CA ARG A 135 -2.78 -12.88 8.88
C ARG A 135 -2.60 -14.38 9.13
N ASP A 136 -2.62 -15.17 8.09
CA ASP A 136 -2.34 -16.62 8.11
C ASP A 136 -0.86 -16.96 7.88
N GLY A 137 0.01 -15.95 7.80
CA GLY A 137 1.43 -16.12 7.49
C GLY A 137 1.74 -16.29 6.00
N SER A 138 0.74 -16.21 5.13
CA SER A 138 0.94 -16.26 3.68
C SER A 138 1.71 -15.04 3.17
N ALA A 139 2.42 -15.25 2.06
CA ALA A 139 3.19 -14.18 1.45
C ALA A 139 2.31 -13.19 0.69
N LEU A 140 2.78 -11.94 0.60
CA LEU A 140 2.27 -10.95 -0.35
C LEU A 140 2.28 -11.56 -1.76
N ALA A 141 1.15 -11.55 -2.45
CA ALA A 141 0.98 -12.14 -3.77
C ALA A 141 0.45 -11.14 -4.79
N GLY A 142 1.22 -10.90 -5.85
CA GLY A 142 0.85 -10.01 -6.95
C GLY A 142 0.41 -10.75 -8.20
N TYR A 143 -0.62 -10.24 -8.90
CA TYR A 143 -1.12 -10.80 -10.14
C TYR A 143 -1.58 -9.70 -11.11
N PRO A 144 -1.50 -9.93 -12.44
CA PRO A 144 -1.96 -8.97 -13.42
C PRO A 144 -3.44 -8.67 -13.25
N SER A 145 -3.80 -7.39 -13.31
CA SER A 145 -5.18 -6.93 -13.18
C SER A 145 -5.44 -5.71 -14.07
N ARG A 146 -6.69 -5.38 -14.23
CA ARG A 146 -7.13 -4.18 -14.94
C ARG A 146 -8.28 -3.55 -14.17
N MET A 147 -8.34 -2.24 -14.16
CA MET A 147 -9.49 -1.49 -13.68
C MET A 147 -9.92 -0.47 -14.73
N GLN A 148 -11.19 -0.14 -14.71
CA GLN A 148 -11.73 0.94 -15.52
C GLN A 148 -12.07 2.12 -14.61
N ILE A 149 -11.53 3.29 -14.95
CA ILE A 149 -11.88 4.57 -14.32
C ILE A 149 -12.38 5.48 -15.42
N ALA A 150 -13.68 5.78 -15.40
CA ALA A 150 -14.39 6.43 -16.50
C ALA A 150 -14.13 5.68 -17.83
N GLU A 151 -13.56 6.34 -18.84
CA GLU A 151 -13.27 5.76 -20.16
C GLU A 151 -11.87 5.12 -20.25
N ARG A 152 -11.04 5.27 -19.21
CA ARG A 152 -9.66 4.77 -19.20
C ARG A 152 -9.57 3.39 -18.57
N THR A 153 -8.90 2.45 -19.25
CA THR A 153 -8.51 1.17 -18.68
C THR A 153 -7.07 1.24 -18.23
N ILE A 154 -6.85 0.98 -16.93
CA ILE A 154 -5.52 0.98 -16.29
C ILE A 154 -5.13 -0.47 -16.06
N ALA A 155 -4.05 -0.92 -16.69
CA ALA A 155 -3.41 -2.19 -16.38
C ALA A 155 -2.45 -1.97 -15.21
N TYR A 156 -2.50 -2.87 -14.22
CA TYR A 156 -1.64 -2.80 -13.03
C TYR A 156 -1.43 -4.20 -12.45
N ARG A 157 -0.48 -4.31 -11.54
CA ARG A 157 -0.28 -5.52 -10.74
C ARG A 157 -1.06 -5.35 -9.43
N ARG A 158 -2.16 -6.11 -9.30
CA ARG A 158 -2.93 -6.13 -8.06
C ARG A 158 -2.25 -7.04 -7.05
N TYR A 159 -2.19 -6.62 -5.82
CA TYR A 159 -1.66 -7.40 -4.72
C TYR A 159 -2.76 -7.87 -3.79
N ARG A 160 -2.52 -9.04 -3.16
CA ARG A 160 -3.37 -9.63 -2.15
C ARG A 160 -2.53 -9.97 -0.92
N VAL A 161 -3.07 -9.62 0.23
CA VAL A 161 -2.58 -9.98 1.54
C VAL A 161 -3.74 -10.64 2.28
N GLU A 162 -3.60 -11.90 2.64
CA GLU A 162 -4.71 -12.63 3.25
C GLU A 162 -5.14 -12.01 4.59
N GLY A 163 -6.44 -11.77 4.72
CA GLY A 163 -7.03 -11.12 5.88
C GLY A 163 -6.85 -9.60 5.96
N ARG A 164 -6.28 -8.95 4.94
CA ARG A 164 -6.12 -7.48 4.86
C ARG A 164 -6.57 -6.97 3.50
N HIS A 165 -7.13 -5.78 3.46
CA HIS A 165 -7.37 -5.06 2.22
C HIS A 165 -6.18 -4.18 1.86
N ILE A 166 -6.06 -3.83 0.58
CA ILE A 166 -5.08 -2.85 0.11
C ILE A 166 -5.84 -1.72 -0.58
N VAL A 167 -5.56 -0.49 -0.19
CA VAL A 167 -6.15 0.73 -0.75
C VAL A 167 -5.06 1.58 -1.38
N ASP A 168 -5.29 2.03 -2.60
CA ASP A 168 -4.41 2.92 -3.34
C ASP A 168 -5.04 4.31 -3.44
N THR A 169 -4.50 5.27 -2.73
CA THR A 169 -5.04 6.64 -2.69
C THR A 169 -4.89 7.37 -4.03
N TRP A 170 -3.94 6.97 -4.90
CA TRP A 170 -3.87 7.48 -6.27
C TRP A 170 -5.08 7.04 -7.10
N ILE A 171 -5.58 5.83 -6.88
CA ILE A 171 -6.81 5.34 -7.51
C ILE A 171 -8.03 6.08 -6.94
N LEU A 172 -8.09 6.27 -5.61
CA LEU A 172 -9.17 7.01 -4.96
C LEU A 172 -9.27 8.45 -5.48
N ALA A 173 -8.13 9.15 -5.62
CA ALA A 173 -8.08 10.50 -6.19
C ALA A 173 -8.68 10.54 -7.60
N GLN A 174 -8.36 9.58 -8.45
CA GLN A 174 -8.94 9.50 -9.80
C GLN A 174 -10.44 9.20 -9.79
N LEU A 175 -10.90 8.32 -8.89
CA LEU A 175 -12.33 8.03 -8.75
C LEU A 175 -13.10 9.27 -8.26
N TYR A 176 -12.55 10.01 -7.32
CA TYR A 176 -13.11 11.29 -6.87
C TYR A 176 -13.24 12.27 -8.04
N ASP A 177 -12.18 12.42 -8.84
CA ASP A 177 -12.12 13.39 -9.92
C ASP A 177 -13.02 13.06 -11.11
N VAL A 178 -13.50 11.82 -11.23
CA VAL A 178 -14.54 11.47 -12.24
C VAL A 178 -15.78 12.35 -12.08
N GLY A 179 -16.15 12.66 -10.84
CA GLY A 179 -17.30 13.52 -10.52
C GLY A 179 -16.93 14.98 -10.33
N ALA A 180 -15.90 15.26 -9.54
CA ALA A 180 -15.51 16.59 -9.10
C ALA A 180 -14.84 17.40 -10.23
N ARG A 181 -13.92 16.78 -10.97
CA ARG A 181 -13.14 17.38 -12.09
C ARG A 181 -12.39 18.65 -11.67
N ASP A 182 -11.83 18.64 -10.48
CA ASP A 182 -11.18 19.78 -9.86
C ASP A 182 -9.72 19.51 -9.43
N LEU A 183 -9.20 18.29 -9.69
CA LEU A 183 -7.81 17.95 -9.47
C LEU A 183 -6.95 18.28 -10.69
N GLU A 184 -5.92 19.09 -10.50
CA GLU A 184 -4.92 19.39 -11.55
C GLU A 184 -3.94 18.25 -11.78
N SER A 185 -3.68 17.45 -10.75
CA SER A 185 -2.73 16.34 -10.72
C SER A 185 -3.20 15.28 -9.73
N TYR A 186 -2.81 14.02 -9.99
CA TYR A 186 -3.05 12.90 -9.07
C TYR A 186 -1.80 12.55 -8.24
N GLY A 187 -0.77 13.38 -8.24
CA GLY A 187 0.39 13.23 -7.37
C GLY A 187 0.04 13.48 -5.91
N LEU A 188 0.64 12.71 -4.98
CA LEU A 188 0.35 12.79 -3.54
C LEU A 188 0.32 14.23 -3.02
N LYS A 189 1.34 15.00 -3.35
CA LYS A 189 1.53 16.37 -2.86
C LYS A 189 0.45 17.34 -3.31
N ASP A 190 -0.01 17.18 -4.55
CA ASP A 190 -1.05 18.04 -5.11
C ASP A 190 -2.40 17.66 -4.54
N VAL A 191 -2.69 16.38 -4.43
CA VAL A 191 -3.94 15.86 -3.84
C VAL A 191 -4.01 16.23 -2.35
N ALA A 192 -2.94 16.01 -1.58
CA ALA A 192 -2.89 16.39 -0.17
C ALA A 192 -3.09 17.89 0.04
N ARG A 193 -2.52 18.71 -0.84
CA ARG A 193 -2.72 20.17 -0.81
C ARG A 193 -4.16 20.55 -1.15
N HIS A 194 -4.74 19.94 -2.18
CA HIS A 194 -6.12 20.18 -2.60
C HIS A 194 -7.12 19.92 -1.46
N PHE A 195 -6.94 18.83 -0.73
CA PHE A 195 -7.80 18.47 0.41
C PHE A 195 -7.40 19.14 1.73
N GLY A 196 -6.36 19.98 1.75
CA GLY A 196 -5.92 20.67 2.96
C GLY A 196 -5.29 19.75 4.02
N ILE A 197 -4.77 18.59 3.60
CA ILE A 197 -4.14 17.59 4.47
C ILE A 197 -2.66 17.90 4.67
N ALA A 198 -2.00 18.48 3.65
CA ALA A 198 -0.58 18.82 3.71
C ALA A 198 -0.29 19.78 4.88
N ALA A 199 0.69 19.41 5.73
CA ALA A 199 1.11 20.25 6.83
C ALA A 199 1.79 21.54 6.30
N PRO A 200 1.64 22.69 6.99
CA PRO A 200 2.26 23.95 6.58
C PRO A 200 3.79 23.90 6.50
N ASP A 201 4.42 23.08 7.33
CA ASP A 201 5.86 22.86 7.47
C ASP A 201 6.38 21.60 6.75
N ARG A 202 5.59 21.09 5.82
CA ARG A 202 5.92 19.87 5.06
C ARG A 202 7.28 19.98 4.35
N THR A 203 8.05 18.92 4.45
CA THR A 203 9.32 18.78 3.73
C THR A 203 9.08 18.43 2.26
N TYR A 204 9.66 19.19 1.36
CA TYR A 204 9.64 18.93 -0.09
C TYR A 204 11.04 18.58 -0.58
N LEU A 205 11.14 17.48 -1.33
CA LEU A 205 12.39 17.05 -1.96
C LEU A 205 12.13 16.72 -3.44
N PRO A 206 12.97 17.21 -4.36
CA PRO A 206 12.96 16.74 -5.75
C PRO A 206 13.40 15.25 -5.79
N PRO A 207 12.75 14.40 -6.59
CA PRO A 207 13.08 12.99 -6.68
C PRO A 207 14.55 12.72 -7.07
N GLU A 208 15.12 13.56 -7.95
CA GLU A 208 16.51 13.49 -8.37
C GLU A 208 17.52 13.75 -7.25
N ASP A 209 17.11 14.47 -6.22
CA ASP A 209 17.95 14.78 -5.06
C ASP A 209 17.96 13.68 -3.98
N ILE A 210 17.02 12.75 -4.00
CA ILE A 210 16.87 11.70 -2.97
C ILE A 210 18.18 10.95 -2.71
N PRO A 211 18.93 10.46 -3.74
CA PRO A 211 20.18 9.76 -3.49
C PRO A 211 21.28 10.63 -2.88
N ARG A 212 21.30 11.91 -3.17
CA ARG A 212 22.25 12.87 -2.60
C ARG A 212 21.88 13.17 -1.15
N ILE A 213 20.60 13.52 -0.90
CA ILE A 213 20.10 13.86 0.42
C ILE A 213 20.24 12.67 1.39
N PHE A 214 19.98 11.45 0.92
CA PHE A 214 20.21 10.26 1.74
C PHE A 214 21.65 10.14 2.27
N ARG A 215 22.66 10.58 1.49
CA ARG A 215 24.06 10.54 1.92
C ARG A 215 24.47 11.72 2.79
N GLU A 216 23.92 12.90 2.50
CA GLU A 216 24.36 14.19 3.13
C GLU A 216 23.52 14.54 4.35
N ASP A 217 22.21 14.27 4.31
CA ASP A 217 21.25 14.60 5.35
C ASP A 217 20.12 13.56 5.41
N PRO A 218 20.40 12.34 5.90
CA PRO A 218 19.40 11.28 5.98
C PRO A 218 18.21 11.68 6.86
N ALA A 219 18.39 12.52 7.86
CA ALA A 219 17.31 12.98 8.73
C ALA A 219 16.25 13.77 7.95
N ARG A 220 16.67 14.59 6.99
CA ARG A 220 15.77 15.34 6.12
C ARG A 220 14.98 14.41 5.19
N LEU A 221 15.60 13.34 4.69
CA LEU A 221 14.88 12.34 3.91
C LEU A 221 13.85 11.60 4.76
N MET A 222 14.19 11.25 6.01
CA MET A 222 13.25 10.59 6.92
C MET A 222 12.05 11.50 7.25
N ALA A 223 12.27 12.81 7.41
CA ALA A 223 11.18 13.77 7.59
C ALA A 223 10.26 13.82 6.36
N TYR A 224 10.86 13.84 5.16
CA TYR A 224 10.12 13.82 3.90
C TYR A 224 9.25 12.54 3.76
N ALA A 225 9.83 11.35 3.95
CA ALA A 225 9.10 10.09 3.89
C ALA A 225 7.99 9.98 4.95
N ARG A 226 8.23 10.57 6.15
CA ARG A 226 7.22 10.67 7.20
C ARG A 226 6.02 11.52 6.77
N ASP A 227 6.28 12.65 6.14
CA ASP A 227 5.22 13.54 5.65
C ASP A 227 4.40 12.83 4.56
N ASP A 228 5.04 12.13 3.62
CA ASP A 228 4.37 11.38 2.54
C ASP A 228 3.42 10.31 3.10
N VAL A 229 3.85 9.53 4.09
CA VAL A 229 3.01 8.48 4.68
C VAL A 229 1.85 9.04 5.50
N LEU A 230 2.03 10.17 6.19
CA LEU A 230 0.96 10.84 6.94
C LEU A 230 -0.08 11.46 6.01
N GLU A 231 0.34 12.07 4.92
CA GLU A 231 -0.56 12.59 3.88
C GLU A 231 -1.36 11.45 3.23
N THR A 232 -0.71 10.32 2.93
CA THR A 232 -1.38 9.13 2.39
C THR A 232 -2.46 8.62 3.34
N LEU A 233 -2.15 8.50 4.63
CA LEU A 233 -3.11 8.08 5.66
C LEU A 233 -4.28 9.07 5.81
N GLY A 234 -4.03 10.35 5.60
CA GLY A 234 -5.05 11.39 5.64
C GLY A 234 -5.99 11.40 4.43
N LEU A 235 -5.54 10.85 3.29
CA LEU A 235 -6.29 10.80 2.04
C LEU A 235 -7.25 9.60 1.92
N SER A 236 -7.08 8.57 2.71
CA SER A 236 -7.83 7.31 2.61
C SER A 236 -9.07 7.21 3.54
#